data_50a111485327e99c11f3a85debc2ea45
#
_entry.id   50a111485327e99c11f3a85debc2ea45
#
_cell.length_a   1.000
_cell.length_b   1.000
_cell.length_c   1.000
_cell.angle_alpha   90.00
_cell.angle_beta   90.00
_cell.angle_gamma   90.00
#
_symmetry.space_group_name_H-M   'P 1'
#
loop_
_entity.id
_entity.type
_entity.pdbx_description
1 polymer ?
#
loop_
_entity_poly.entity_id
_entity_poly.type
_entity_poly.pdbx_seq_one_letter_code
_entity_poly.pdbx_strand_id
1 'polypeptide(L)'
;MKQHRDLSSEDFRKLLTSLIQGKSSTEKCMAGILLDNSTLAQRKFNPEAFDEWLDHLEGWAEVDSLCTGAYTISEIPSDWTRWKKLLIKFSKSKNIHKRRASLVLLCSPLRRIKNEPLVIVMLQNTDRLKSEKEILITKAISWVLRSAVVHHKELIKIYLDLNRDSLPKIAVRETITVIKTGKKTKSKT
;
A
#
# COMPACT_ATOMS: atom_id res chain seq x y z
N MET A 1 -9.84 14.31 19.09
CA MET A 1 -10.23 13.07 18.34
C MET A 1 -11.65 12.58 18.63
N LYS A 2 -12.32 12.91 19.73
CA LYS A 2 -13.72 12.49 19.98
C LYS A 2 -14.74 13.09 18.99
N GLN A 3 -14.54 14.31 18.54
CA GLN A 3 -15.48 15.06 17.68
C GLN A 3 -15.65 14.53 16.24
N HIS A 4 -14.75 13.66 15.75
CA HIS A 4 -14.84 13.16 14.38
C HIS A 4 -15.54 11.80 14.26
N ARG A 5 -15.87 11.14 15.37
CA ARG A 5 -16.49 9.79 15.35
C ARG A 5 -17.94 9.80 14.89
N ASP A 6 -18.59 10.95 14.97
CA ASP A 6 -20.02 11.11 14.63
C ASP A 6 -20.25 11.59 13.19
N LEU A 7 -19.18 11.81 12.41
CA LEU A 7 -19.30 12.20 11.02
C LEU A 7 -19.88 11.05 10.17
N SER A 8 -20.76 11.40 9.25
CA SER A 8 -21.19 10.48 8.20
C SER A 8 -20.00 10.04 7.34
N SER A 9 -20.12 8.93 6.64
CA SER A 9 -19.08 8.47 5.70
C SER A 9 -18.73 9.54 4.66
N GLU A 10 -19.73 10.26 4.15
CA GLU A 10 -19.51 11.31 3.14
C GLU A 10 -18.82 12.54 3.74
N ASP A 11 -19.21 13.00 4.94
CA ASP A 11 -18.56 14.14 5.58
C ASP A 11 -17.14 13.79 6.04
N PHE A 12 -16.93 12.55 6.46
CA PHE A 12 -15.60 12.06 6.76
C PHE A 12 -14.72 12.03 5.51
N ARG A 13 -15.23 11.56 4.36
CA ARG A 13 -14.53 11.62 3.08
C ARG A 13 -14.17 13.04 2.68
N LYS A 14 -15.10 14.01 2.83
CA LYS A 14 -14.84 15.44 2.57
C LYS A 14 -13.73 15.99 3.46
N LEU A 15 -13.73 15.64 4.75
CA LEU A 15 -12.66 16.02 5.68
C LEU A 15 -11.30 15.49 5.21
N LEU A 16 -11.23 14.20 4.85
CA LEU A 16 -9.99 13.63 4.32
C LEU A 16 -9.53 14.34 3.05
N THR A 17 -10.45 14.62 2.12
CA THR A 17 -10.14 15.35 0.88
C THR A 17 -9.57 16.74 1.18
N SER A 18 -10.18 17.49 2.11
CA SER A 18 -9.69 18.80 2.52
C SER A 18 -8.27 18.75 3.09
N LEU A 19 -7.95 17.75 3.92
CA LEU A 19 -6.60 17.58 4.47
C LEU A 19 -5.58 17.18 3.39
N ILE A 20 -5.96 16.33 2.46
CA ILE A 20 -5.08 15.87 1.37
C ILE A 20 -4.79 17.00 0.38
N GLN A 21 -5.74 17.89 0.15
CA GLN A 21 -5.56 19.11 -0.64
C GLN A 21 -4.85 20.23 0.12
N GLY A 22 -4.54 20.04 1.40
CA GLY A 22 -3.80 20.97 2.22
C GLY A 22 -2.38 21.23 1.69
N LYS A 23 -1.78 22.33 2.15
CA LYS A 23 -0.47 22.78 1.67
C LYS A 23 0.71 22.09 2.34
N SER A 24 0.51 21.53 3.53
CA SER A 24 1.60 20.93 4.30
C SER A 24 1.57 19.39 4.24
N SER A 25 2.74 18.77 4.27
CA SER A 25 2.87 17.32 4.38
C SER A 25 2.24 16.78 5.69
N THR A 26 2.22 17.61 6.75
CA THR A 26 1.56 17.26 8.02
C THR A 26 0.06 17.07 7.87
N GLU A 27 -0.62 17.99 7.15
CA GLU A 27 -2.06 17.86 6.86
C GLU A 27 -2.35 16.59 6.06
N LYS A 28 -1.58 16.35 5.00
CA LYS A 28 -1.71 15.17 4.15
C LYS A 28 -1.49 13.86 4.93
N CYS A 29 -0.46 13.80 5.78
CA CYS A 29 -0.23 12.65 6.66
C CYS A 29 -1.34 12.48 7.72
N MET A 30 -1.92 13.58 8.22
CA MET A 30 -3.03 13.53 9.17
C MET A 30 -4.25 12.85 8.57
N ALA A 31 -4.52 13.04 7.27
CA ALA A 31 -5.60 12.33 6.58
C ALA A 31 -5.44 10.81 6.69
N GLY A 32 -4.23 10.28 6.48
CA GLY A 32 -3.95 8.85 6.66
C GLY A 32 -4.13 8.37 8.10
N ILE A 33 -3.69 9.17 9.08
CA ILE A 33 -3.85 8.86 10.51
C ILE A 33 -5.34 8.82 10.88
N LEU A 34 -6.14 9.78 10.40
CA LEU A 34 -7.59 9.79 10.64
C LEU A 34 -8.27 8.59 10.00
N LEU A 35 -7.87 8.25 8.78
CA LEU A 35 -8.39 7.09 8.06
C LEU A 35 -8.09 5.78 8.81
N ASP A 36 -6.89 5.62 9.34
CA ASP A 36 -6.50 4.44 10.13
C ASP A 36 -7.34 4.31 11.42
N ASN A 37 -7.67 5.44 12.05
CA ASN A 37 -8.45 5.50 13.29
C ASN A 37 -9.98 5.66 13.07
N SER A 38 -10.46 5.56 11.84
CA SER A 38 -11.87 5.71 11.49
C SER A 38 -12.74 4.54 11.96
N THR A 39 -14.02 4.80 12.18
CA THR A 39 -15.01 3.75 12.46
C THR A 39 -15.35 2.97 11.19
N LEU A 40 -15.91 1.77 11.34
CA LEU A 40 -16.36 0.97 10.19
C LEU A 40 -17.41 1.70 9.34
N ALA A 41 -18.30 2.49 9.98
CA ALA A 41 -19.29 3.29 9.25
C ALA A 41 -18.63 4.37 8.38
N GLN A 42 -17.63 5.06 8.91
CA GLN A 42 -16.89 6.10 8.20
C GLN A 42 -16.11 5.59 6.99
N ARG A 43 -15.68 4.31 7.01
CA ARG A 43 -14.93 3.67 5.92
C ARG A 43 -15.76 3.37 4.66
N LYS A 44 -17.09 3.48 4.75
CA LYS A 44 -18.03 3.09 3.66
C LYS A 44 -18.20 4.17 2.59
N PHE A 45 -17.11 4.74 2.10
CA PHE A 45 -17.11 5.63 0.93
C PHE A 45 -16.52 4.92 -0.31
N ASN A 46 -16.76 5.51 -1.49
CA ASN A 46 -16.24 4.95 -2.74
C ASN A 46 -14.70 5.00 -2.75
N PRO A 47 -14.00 3.85 -2.90
CA PRO A 47 -12.53 3.81 -2.92
C PRO A 47 -11.91 4.55 -4.11
N GLU A 48 -12.67 4.92 -5.14
CA GLU A 48 -12.19 5.75 -6.25
C GLU A 48 -11.67 7.12 -5.79
N ALA A 49 -12.06 7.59 -4.60
CA ALA A 49 -11.48 8.79 -4.00
C ALA A 49 -9.94 8.72 -3.89
N PHE A 50 -9.36 7.53 -3.73
CA PHE A 50 -7.90 7.36 -3.72
C PHE A 50 -7.24 7.77 -5.03
N ASP A 51 -7.94 7.66 -6.15
CA ASP A 51 -7.37 8.07 -7.44
C ASP A 51 -7.13 9.58 -7.49
N GLU A 52 -8.09 10.37 -7.02
CA GLU A 52 -7.94 11.82 -6.88
C GLU A 52 -6.92 12.18 -5.79
N TRP A 53 -7.04 11.58 -4.60
CA TRP A 53 -6.19 11.89 -3.47
C TRP A 53 -4.70 11.69 -3.75
N LEU A 54 -4.34 10.61 -4.45
CA LEU A 54 -2.95 10.31 -4.81
C LEU A 54 -2.34 11.30 -5.79
N ASP A 55 -3.13 12.10 -6.50
CA ASP A 55 -2.63 13.18 -7.36
C ASP A 55 -2.17 14.41 -6.56
N HIS A 56 -2.63 14.56 -5.31
CA HIS A 56 -2.25 15.65 -4.41
C HIS A 56 -1.08 15.31 -3.47
N LEU A 57 -0.59 14.07 -3.49
CA LEU A 57 0.52 13.65 -2.64
C LEU A 57 1.86 13.83 -3.37
N GLU A 58 2.89 14.24 -2.61
CA GLU A 58 4.20 14.58 -3.15
C GLU A 58 5.35 13.74 -2.57
N GLY A 59 5.11 13.06 -1.46
CA GLY A 59 6.15 12.34 -0.73
C GLY A 59 5.76 10.90 -0.37
N TRP A 60 6.79 10.08 -0.12
CA TRP A 60 6.58 8.70 0.32
C TRP A 60 5.84 8.61 1.66
N ALA A 61 6.09 9.55 2.58
CA ALA A 61 5.46 9.55 3.90
C ALA A 61 3.95 9.78 3.81
N GLU A 62 3.51 10.66 2.92
CA GLU A 62 2.10 10.95 2.65
C GLU A 62 1.40 9.73 2.05
N VAL A 63 2.01 9.13 1.02
CA VAL A 63 1.49 7.90 0.39
C VAL A 63 1.40 6.76 1.41
N ASP A 64 2.45 6.55 2.20
CA ASP A 64 2.51 5.44 3.15
C ASP A 64 1.50 5.64 4.30
N SER A 65 1.33 6.89 4.77
CA SER A 65 0.32 7.22 5.78
C SER A 65 -1.09 6.91 5.28
N LEU A 66 -1.42 7.31 4.04
CA LEU A 66 -2.74 7.08 3.46
C LEU A 66 -3.00 5.61 3.10
N CYS A 67 -1.97 4.91 2.63
CA CYS A 67 -2.09 3.59 2.00
C CYS A 67 -1.82 2.40 2.95
N THR A 68 -1.68 2.63 4.25
CA THR A 68 -1.47 1.55 5.25
C THR A 68 -2.49 1.62 6.38
N GLY A 69 -2.51 0.58 7.23
CA GLY A 69 -3.30 0.56 8.45
C GLY A 69 -4.61 -0.22 8.35
N ALA A 70 -5.48 0.02 9.34
CA ALA A 70 -6.70 -0.75 9.57
C ALA A 70 -7.72 -0.63 8.42
N TYR A 71 -7.79 0.56 7.78
CA TYR A 71 -8.65 0.76 6.62
C TYR A 71 -8.33 -0.24 5.50
N THR A 72 -7.06 -0.35 5.12
CA THR A 72 -6.65 -1.24 4.02
C THR A 72 -6.88 -2.71 4.34
N ILE A 73 -6.73 -3.09 5.61
CA ILE A 73 -6.94 -4.47 6.08
C ILE A 73 -8.41 -4.87 5.95
N SER A 74 -9.35 -3.95 6.27
CA SER A 74 -10.79 -4.24 6.23
C SER A 74 -11.42 -4.00 4.86
N GLU A 75 -11.15 -2.86 4.23
CA GLU A 75 -11.90 -2.41 3.05
C GLU A 75 -11.40 -3.02 1.74
N ILE A 76 -10.09 -3.27 1.59
CA ILE A 76 -9.57 -3.87 0.35
C ILE A 76 -10.14 -5.28 0.12
N PRO A 77 -10.16 -6.20 1.09
CA PRO A 77 -10.79 -7.50 0.86
C PRO A 77 -12.30 -7.45 0.76
N SER A 78 -12.97 -6.51 1.47
CA SER A 78 -14.43 -6.42 1.50
C SER A 78 -15.03 -5.92 0.19
N ASP A 79 -14.33 -5.06 -0.56
CA ASP A 79 -14.72 -4.58 -1.89
C ASP A 79 -13.63 -4.90 -2.92
N TRP A 80 -13.24 -6.18 -2.94
CA TRP A 80 -12.12 -6.63 -3.78
C TRP A 80 -12.29 -6.30 -5.25
N THR A 81 -13.49 -6.38 -5.78
CA THR A 81 -13.75 -6.11 -7.20
C THR A 81 -13.35 -4.70 -7.62
N ARG A 82 -13.68 -3.68 -6.82
CA ARG A 82 -13.30 -2.29 -7.09
C ARG A 82 -11.81 -2.08 -6.83
N TRP A 83 -11.32 -2.54 -5.69
CA TRP A 83 -9.91 -2.39 -5.33
C TRP A 83 -8.97 -3.05 -6.32
N LYS A 84 -9.29 -4.23 -6.83
CA LYS A 84 -8.50 -4.89 -7.87
C LYS A 84 -8.34 -4.00 -9.11
N LYS A 85 -9.44 -3.39 -9.58
CA LYS A 85 -9.42 -2.47 -10.73
C LYS A 85 -8.53 -1.25 -10.46
N LEU A 86 -8.67 -0.64 -9.28
CA LEU A 86 -7.86 0.51 -8.88
C LEU A 86 -6.37 0.16 -8.76
N LEU A 87 -6.02 -0.93 -8.10
CA LEU A 87 -4.65 -1.37 -7.92
C LEU A 87 -3.95 -1.63 -9.28
N ILE A 88 -4.67 -2.25 -10.23
CA ILE A 88 -4.16 -2.45 -11.59
C ILE A 88 -4.04 -1.13 -12.34
N LYS A 89 -5.01 -0.21 -12.21
CA LYS A 89 -4.97 1.14 -12.79
C LYS A 89 -3.76 1.91 -12.26
N PHE A 90 -3.56 1.91 -10.95
CA PHE A 90 -2.46 2.61 -10.30
C PHE A 90 -1.08 2.09 -10.73
N SER A 91 -0.91 0.77 -10.89
CA SER A 91 0.36 0.19 -11.35
C SER A 91 0.77 0.60 -12.77
N LYS A 92 -0.18 1.13 -13.56
CA LYS A 92 0.04 1.59 -14.95
C LYS A 92 0.10 3.13 -15.06
N SER A 93 -0.05 3.84 -13.95
CA SER A 93 -0.14 5.31 -13.94
C SER A 93 1.21 5.97 -14.28
N LYS A 94 1.15 7.14 -14.92
CA LYS A 94 2.32 8.01 -15.08
C LYS A 94 2.76 8.63 -13.74
N ASN A 95 1.83 8.81 -12.78
CA ASN A 95 2.10 9.31 -11.45
C ASN A 95 2.82 8.26 -10.61
N ILE A 96 4.05 8.56 -10.16
CA ILE A 96 4.87 7.65 -9.34
C ILE A 96 4.21 7.29 -8.00
N HIS A 97 3.45 8.21 -7.40
CA HIS A 97 2.77 7.99 -6.14
C HIS A 97 1.64 6.97 -6.28
N LYS A 98 0.90 7.00 -7.41
CA LYS A 98 -0.08 5.95 -7.75
C LYS A 98 0.59 4.61 -7.98
N ARG A 99 1.73 4.56 -8.71
CA ARG A 99 2.48 3.31 -8.88
C ARG A 99 2.96 2.75 -7.55
N ARG A 100 3.50 3.61 -6.66
CA ARG A 100 3.86 3.21 -5.29
C ARG A 100 2.65 2.69 -4.52
N ALA A 101 1.54 3.40 -4.54
CA ALA A 101 0.31 3.03 -3.85
C ALA A 101 -0.24 1.66 -4.29
N SER A 102 -0.07 1.28 -5.58
CA SER A 102 -0.48 -0.03 -6.09
C SER A 102 0.16 -1.22 -5.38
N LEU A 103 1.29 -0.99 -4.69
CA LEU A 103 2.00 -1.97 -3.89
C LEU A 103 1.77 -1.75 -2.39
N VAL A 104 1.87 -0.50 -1.93
CA VAL A 104 1.80 -0.17 -0.49
C VAL A 104 0.43 -0.46 0.11
N LEU A 105 -0.67 -0.22 -0.64
CA LEU A 105 -2.04 -0.59 -0.24
C LEU A 105 -2.18 -2.08 0.12
N LEU A 106 -1.36 -2.94 -0.46
CA LEU A 106 -1.38 -4.38 -0.19
C LEU A 106 -0.48 -4.82 0.98
N CYS A 107 0.39 -3.93 1.51
CA CYS A 107 1.33 -4.30 2.56
C CYS A 107 0.64 -4.73 3.86
N SER A 108 -0.33 -3.95 4.35
CA SER A 108 -1.02 -4.25 5.60
C SER A 108 -1.96 -5.46 5.48
N PRO A 109 -2.81 -5.58 4.45
CA PRO A 109 -3.63 -6.77 4.25
C PRO A 109 -2.80 -8.05 4.14
N LEU A 110 -1.78 -8.10 3.28
CA LEU A 110 -0.95 -9.29 3.08
C LEU A 110 -0.18 -9.73 4.34
N ARG A 111 0.10 -8.79 5.25
CA ARG A 111 0.73 -9.11 6.54
C ARG A 111 -0.26 -9.69 7.54
N ARG A 112 -1.55 -9.35 7.45
CA ARG A 112 -2.55 -9.66 8.47
C ARG A 112 -3.45 -10.84 8.12
N ILE A 113 -3.70 -11.05 6.83
CA ILE A 113 -4.62 -12.09 6.36
C ILE A 113 -3.99 -12.94 5.27
N LYS A 114 -4.30 -14.24 5.29
CA LYS A 114 -4.00 -15.14 4.18
C LYS A 114 -5.05 -14.94 3.08
N ASN A 115 -4.66 -14.38 1.93
CA ASN A 115 -5.59 -14.08 0.84
C ASN A 115 -4.88 -14.22 -0.51
N GLU A 116 -5.21 -15.27 -1.25
CA GLU A 116 -4.59 -15.57 -2.56
C GLU A 116 -4.88 -14.53 -3.64
N PRO A 117 -6.10 -14.03 -3.83
CA PRO A 117 -6.37 -12.96 -4.78
C PRO A 117 -5.50 -11.72 -4.59
N LEU A 118 -5.22 -11.32 -3.34
CA LEU A 118 -4.38 -10.16 -3.04
C LEU A 118 -2.92 -10.41 -3.46
N VAL A 119 -2.36 -11.58 -3.14
CA VAL A 119 -0.97 -11.87 -3.48
C VAL A 119 -0.78 -12.00 -4.99
N ILE A 120 -1.75 -12.56 -5.72
CA ILE A 120 -1.69 -12.64 -7.18
C ILE A 120 -1.61 -11.24 -7.81
N VAL A 121 -2.48 -10.31 -7.42
CA VAL A 121 -2.46 -8.92 -7.93
C VAL A 121 -1.18 -8.21 -7.51
N MET A 122 -0.69 -8.44 -6.30
CA MET A 122 0.59 -7.91 -5.83
C MET A 122 1.75 -8.36 -6.73
N LEU A 123 1.83 -9.66 -7.07
CA LEU A 123 2.87 -10.17 -7.95
C LEU A 123 2.75 -9.59 -9.37
N GLN A 124 1.54 -9.49 -9.92
CA GLN A 124 1.30 -8.85 -11.22
C GLN A 124 1.73 -7.38 -11.26
N ASN A 125 1.45 -6.61 -10.19
CA ASN A 125 1.88 -5.23 -10.09
C ASN A 125 3.40 -5.13 -9.91
N THR A 126 4.00 -6.04 -9.14
CA THR A 126 5.45 -6.15 -9.01
C THR A 126 6.12 -6.42 -10.35
N ASP A 127 5.57 -7.34 -11.16
CA ASP A 127 6.11 -7.66 -12.50
C ASP A 127 6.10 -6.45 -13.43
N ARG A 128 5.07 -5.60 -13.36
CA ARG A 128 5.04 -4.36 -14.16
C ARG A 128 6.09 -3.34 -13.73
N LEU A 129 6.41 -3.30 -12.44
CA LEU A 129 7.21 -2.24 -11.83
C LEU A 129 8.66 -2.65 -11.54
N LYS A 130 9.00 -3.95 -11.63
CA LYS A 130 10.32 -4.46 -11.20
C LYS A 130 11.52 -3.92 -12.00
N SER A 131 11.30 -3.45 -13.23
CA SER A 131 12.34 -2.84 -14.05
C SER A 131 12.61 -1.38 -13.74
N GLU A 132 11.74 -0.71 -12.97
CA GLU A 132 11.92 0.69 -12.58
C GLU A 132 13.11 0.85 -11.63
N LYS A 133 13.85 1.96 -11.82
CA LYS A 133 15.02 2.30 -10.98
C LYS A 133 14.70 3.29 -9.88
N GLU A 134 13.49 3.88 -9.92
CA GLU A 134 13.03 4.84 -8.92
C GLU A 134 13.04 4.24 -7.52
N ILE A 135 13.72 4.93 -6.60
CA ILE A 135 13.92 4.46 -5.23
C ILE A 135 12.59 4.23 -4.49
N LEU A 136 11.58 5.04 -4.78
CA LEU A 136 10.25 4.92 -4.20
C LEU A 136 9.57 3.61 -4.60
N ILE A 137 9.78 3.15 -5.83
CA ILE A 137 9.22 1.91 -6.36
C ILE A 137 10.02 0.71 -5.87
N THR A 138 11.34 0.74 -5.96
CA THR A 138 12.20 -0.38 -5.53
C THR A 138 12.03 -0.70 -4.04
N LYS A 139 11.85 0.33 -3.19
CA LYS A 139 11.53 0.16 -1.76
C LYS A 139 10.13 -0.38 -1.54
N ALA A 140 9.13 0.05 -2.32
CA ALA A 140 7.77 -0.47 -2.23
C ALA A 140 7.70 -1.95 -2.61
N ILE A 141 8.40 -2.37 -3.68
CA ILE A 141 8.54 -3.78 -4.07
C ILE A 141 9.15 -4.60 -2.92
N SER A 142 10.25 -4.12 -2.32
CA SER A 142 10.85 -4.79 -1.17
C SER A 142 9.87 -4.91 0.00
N TRP A 143 9.11 -3.87 0.27
CA TRP A 143 8.17 -3.87 1.39
C TRP A 143 7.01 -4.84 1.18
N VAL A 144 6.36 -4.80 0.03
CA VAL A 144 5.20 -5.65 -0.23
C VAL A 144 5.56 -7.13 -0.31
N LEU A 145 6.70 -7.49 -0.92
CA LEU A 145 7.19 -8.87 -0.93
C LEU A 145 7.44 -9.39 0.48
N ARG A 146 8.12 -8.61 1.34
CA ARG A 146 8.33 -8.96 2.76
C ARG A 146 7.03 -9.10 3.54
N SER A 147 6.03 -8.27 3.24
CA SER A 147 4.71 -8.37 3.88
C SER A 147 4.00 -9.66 3.50
N ALA A 148 4.10 -10.10 2.26
CA ALA A 148 3.50 -11.32 1.77
C ALA A 148 4.15 -12.61 2.32
N VAL A 149 5.42 -12.55 2.73
CA VAL A 149 6.15 -13.72 3.31
C VAL A 149 5.39 -14.31 4.51
N VAL A 150 4.69 -13.49 5.29
CA VAL A 150 4.00 -13.93 6.51
C VAL A 150 3.04 -15.10 6.25
N HIS A 151 2.27 -15.02 5.18
CA HIS A 151 1.23 -16.01 4.85
C HIS A 151 1.48 -16.78 3.55
N HIS A 152 2.44 -16.31 2.71
CA HIS A 152 2.69 -16.87 1.38
C HIS A 152 4.18 -17.17 1.14
N LYS A 153 4.87 -17.64 2.19
CA LYS A 153 6.33 -17.82 2.20
C LYS A 153 6.86 -18.62 0.99
N GLU A 154 6.28 -19.78 0.72
CA GLU A 154 6.77 -20.65 -0.36
C GLU A 154 6.51 -20.04 -1.75
N LEU A 155 5.34 -19.42 -1.94
CA LEU A 155 5.03 -18.71 -3.18
C LEU A 155 6.03 -17.57 -3.44
N ILE A 156 6.33 -16.78 -2.40
CA ILE A 156 7.29 -15.66 -2.51
C ILE A 156 8.70 -16.18 -2.78
N LYS A 157 9.10 -17.30 -2.18
CA LYS A 157 10.39 -17.93 -2.45
C LYS A 157 10.52 -18.35 -3.92
N ILE A 158 9.53 -19.08 -4.45
CA ILE A 158 9.49 -19.47 -5.86
C ILE A 158 9.54 -18.23 -6.77
N TYR A 159 8.75 -17.21 -6.45
CA TYR A 159 8.75 -15.96 -7.23
C TYR A 159 10.11 -15.26 -7.24
N LEU A 160 10.81 -15.21 -6.09
CA LEU A 160 12.16 -14.64 -6.00
C LEU A 160 13.17 -15.44 -6.83
N ASP A 161 13.11 -16.76 -6.79
CA ASP A 161 14.04 -17.62 -7.53
C ASP A 161 13.87 -17.45 -9.05
N LEU A 162 12.61 -17.35 -9.53
CA LEU A 162 12.30 -17.15 -10.93
C LEU A 162 12.58 -15.72 -11.46
N ASN A 163 12.62 -14.73 -10.58
CA ASN A 163 12.73 -13.32 -10.95
C ASN A 163 13.98 -12.62 -10.40
N ARG A 164 14.95 -13.39 -9.91
CA ARG A 164 16.10 -12.89 -9.17
C ARG A 164 16.88 -11.78 -9.89
N ASP A 165 17.07 -11.93 -11.18
CA ASP A 165 17.89 -11.02 -11.99
C ASP A 165 17.12 -9.78 -12.44
N SER A 166 15.78 -9.86 -12.48
CA SER A 166 14.91 -8.76 -12.91
C SER A 166 14.38 -7.91 -11.75
N LEU A 167 14.39 -8.43 -10.53
CA LEU A 167 13.95 -7.71 -9.34
C LEU A 167 15.03 -6.72 -8.83
N PRO A 168 14.62 -5.61 -8.20
CA PRO A 168 15.57 -4.74 -7.52
C PRO A 168 16.39 -5.51 -6.47
N LYS A 169 17.72 -5.33 -6.47
CA LYS A 169 18.63 -6.04 -5.55
C LYS A 169 18.25 -5.89 -4.08
N ILE A 170 17.71 -4.70 -3.70
CA ILE A 170 17.23 -4.46 -2.34
C ILE A 170 16.02 -5.34 -2.00
N ALA A 171 15.10 -5.52 -2.94
CA ALA A 171 13.91 -6.35 -2.73
C ALA A 171 14.29 -7.82 -2.54
N VAL A 172 15.18 -8.35 -3.37
CA VAL A 172 15.70 -9.72 -3.24
C VAL A 172 16.39 -9.92 -1.89
N ARG A 173 17.37 -9.07 -1.57
CA ARG A 173 18.15 -9.18 -0.34
C ARG A 173 17.28 -9.13 0.92
N GLU A 174 16.43 -8.10 1.04
CA GLU A 174 15.61 -7.91 2.24
C GLU A 174 14.53 -8.99 2.38
N THR A 175 13.95 -9.46 1.27
CA THR A 175 12.93 -10.51 1.33
C THR A 175 13.54 -11.86 1.70
N ILE A 176 14.70 -12.23 1.14
CA ILE A 176 15.44 -13.44 1.55
C ILE A 176 15.77 -13.39 3.05
N THR A 177 16.19 -12.22 3.55
CA THR A 177 16.49 -12.07 4.98
C THR A 177 15.23 -12.35 5.83
N VAL A 178 14.07 -11.80 5.46
CA VAL A 178 12.81 -12.06 6.18
C VAL A 178 12.40 -13.53 6.08
N ILE A 179 12.58 -14.18 4.92
CA ILE A 179 12.31 -15.62 4.74
C ILE A 179 13.15 -16.47 5.70
N LYS A 180 14.43 -16.11 5.90
CA LYS A 180 15.37 -16.86 6.76
C LYS A 180 15.21 -16.58 8.24
N THR A 181 14.96 -15.33 8.61
CA THR A 181 15.07 -14.86 10.00
C THR A 181 13.75 -14.40 10.63
N GLY A 182 12.69 -14.25 9.82
CA GLY A 182 11.42 -13.64 10.23
C GLY A 182 11.49 -12.12 10.49
N LYS A 183 12.68 -11.51 10.38
CA LYS A 183 12.90 -10.09 10.71
C LYS A 183 13.64 -9.37 9.59
N LYS A 184 13.31 -8.10 9.39
CA LYS A 184 14.13 -7.19 8.58
C LYS A 184 15.39 -6.84 9.39
N THR A 185 16.58 -7.16 8.86
CA THR A 185 17.83 -6.63 9.43
C THR A 185 17.85 -5.11 9.28
N LYS A 186 18.11 -4.40 10.37
CA LYS A 186 18.45 -2.98 10.28
C LYS A 186 19.71 -2.88 9.42
N SER A 187 19.71 -2.00 8.41
CA SER A 187 20.93 -1.58 7.75
C SER A 187 21.92 -1.18 8.86
N LYS A 188 23.10 -1.79 8.90
CA LYS A 188 24.19 -1.23 9.70
C LYS A 188 24.49 0.12 9.04
N THR A 189 24.14 1.20 9.70
CA THR A 189 24.66 2.54 9.48
C THR A 189 26.15 2.53 9.73
#